data_e327ca09a8c561c0820f2b08acf4ef56
#
_entry.id   e327ca09a8c561c0820f2b08acf4ef56
#
_cell.length_a   1.000
_cell.length_b   1.000
_cell.length_c   1.000
_cell.angle_alpha   90.00
_cell.angle_beta   90.00
_cell.angle_gamma   90.00
#
_symmetry.space_group_name_H-M   'P 1'
#
loop_
_entity.id
_entity.type
_entity.pdbx_description
1 polymer ?
#
loop_
_entity_poly.entity_id
_entity_poly.type
_entity_poly.pdbx_seq_one_letter_code
_entity_poly.pdbx_strand_id
1 'polypeptide(L)'
;MLVTGKKVLVFGSGISGIGAVKLLENHGAEVVLYDGNESLDQASLREQLGEKTTIVLGEFPEHLLEELELVVLSPGVPTDLPVILAMKEHGIQVI
;
A
#
# COMPACT_ATOMS: atom_id res chain seq x y z
N MET A 1 -12.96 -6.41 9.85
CA MET A 1 -12.75 -6.43 8.38
C MET A 1 -11.99 -7.69 8.00
N LEU A 2 -12.50 -8.44 7.03
CA LEU A 2 -11.82 -9.63 6.54
C LEU A 2 -10.93 -9.27 5.37
N VAL A 3 -9.62 -9.45 5.53
CA VAL A 3 -8.65 -9.15 4.48
C VAL A 3 -7.93 -10.38 3.96
N THR A 4 -8.25 -11.56 4.49
CA THR A 4 -7.62 -12.82 4.08
C THR A 4 -7.76 -13.03 2.58
N GLY A 5 -6.63 -13.21 1.90
CA GLY A 5 -6.60 -13.43 0.46
C GLY A 5 -6.82 -12.18 -0.39
N LYS A 6 -7.09 -11.03 0.22
CA LYS A 6 -7.29 -9.78 -0.53
C LYS A 6 -5.97 -9.09 -0.83
N LYS A 7 -5.92 -8.42 -1.97
CA LYS A 7 -4.78 -7.60 -2.33
C LYS A 7 -4.99 -6.19 -1.80
N VAL A 8 -4.15 -5.77 -0.88
CA VAL A 8 -4.29 -4.52 -0.16
C VAL A 8 -3.05 -3.67 -0.38
N LEU A 9 -3.23 -2.39 -0.68
CA LEU A 9 -2.13 -1.45 -0.79
C LEU A 9 -2.09 -0.58 0.45
N VAL A 10 -0.90 -0.45 1.04
CA VAL A 10 -0.64 0.54 2.09
C VAL A 10 0.11 1.70 1.44
N PHE A 11 -0.47 2.88 1.50
CA PHE A 11 0.08 4.08 0.89
C PHE A 11 0.82 4.89 1.95
N GLY A 12 2.13 4.94 1.81
CA GLY A 12 3.00 5.65 2.75
C GLY A 12 3.85 4.70 3.59
N SER A 13 5.16 4.91 3.56
CA SER A 13 6.15 4.00 4.14
C SER A 13 6.66 4.44 5.52
N GLY A 14 5.98 5.36 6.17
CA GLY A 14 6.35 5.77 7.53
C GLY A 14 6.06 4.68 8.55
N ILE A 15 6.29 4.99 9.82
CA ILE A 15 6.11 4.04 10.92
C ILE A 15 4.70 3.44 10.90
N SER A 16 3.69 4.28 10.71
CA SER A 16 2.29 3.82 10.66
C SER A 16 2.04 2.88 9.49
N GLY A 17 2.64 3.18 8.33
CA GLY A 17 2.48 2.34 7.13
C GLY A 17 3.11 0.98 7.34
N ILE A 18 4.32 0.92 7.87
CA ILE A 18 5.00 -0.34 8.15
C ILE A 18 4.20 -1.17 9.15
N GLY A 19 3.68 -0.54 10.19
CA GLY A 19 2.82 -1.22 11.16
C GLY A 19 1.57 -1.80 10.52
N ALA A 20 0.93 -1.03 9.62
CA ALA A 20 -0.25 -1.49 8.91
C ALA A 20 0.06 -2.70 8.03
N VAL A 21 1.20 -2.69 7.32
CA VAL A 21 1.62 -3.83 6.49
C VAL A 21 1.71 -5.10 7.33
N LYS A 22 2.39 -5.01 8.47
CA LYS A 22 2.58 -6.17 9.33
C LYS A 22 1.25 -6.70 9.85
N LEU A 23 0.37 -5.81 10.26
CA LEU A 23 -0.95 -6.20 10.76
C LEU A 23 -1.77 -6.90 9.67
N LEU A 24 -1.80 -6.33 8.48
CA LEU A 24 -2.56 -6.89 7.38
C LEU A 24 -2.02 -8.25 6.95
N GLU A 25 -0.71 -8.40 6.88
CA GLU A 25 -0.11 -9.69 6.54
C GLU A 25 -0.39 -10.75 7.59
N ASN A 26 -0.43 -10.36 8.86
CA ASN A 26 -0.82 -11.29 9.92
C ASN A 26 -2.25 -11.78 9.77
N HIS A 27 -3.10 -10.99 9.11
CA HIS A 27 -4.49 -11.38 8.84
C HIS A 27 -4.65 -12.02 7.46
N GLY A 28 -3.58 -12.36 6.79
CA GLY A 28 -3.62 -13.12 5.55
C GLY A 28 -3.78 -12.31 4.27
N ALA A 29 -3.62 -10.99 4.33
CA ALA A 29 -3.68 -10.16 3.13
C ALA A 29 -2.39 -10.26 2.32
N GLU A 30 -2.52 -10.08 1.01
CA GLU A 30 -1.37 -9.88 0.11
C GLU A 30 -1.14 -8.38 0.04
N VAL A 31 -0.01 -7.90 0.54
CA VAL A 31 0.20 -6.47 0.74
C VAL A 31 1.22 -5.89 -0.22
N VAL A 32 0.87 -4.73 -0.79
CA VAL A 32 1.77 -3.88 -1.55
C VAL A 32 2.00 -2.62 -0.72
N LEU A 33 3.25 -2.31 -0.41
CA LEU A 33 3.60 -1.04 0.21
C LEU A 33 4.00 -0.08 -0.90
N TYR A 34 3.30 1.03 -1.00
CA TYR A 34 3.57 2.05 -2.01
C TYR A 34 3.95 3.37 -1.37
N ASP A 35 4.99 4.01 -1.92
CA ASP A 35 5.35 5.37 -1.56
C ASP A 35 5.82 6.10 -2.81
N GLY A 36 5.34 7.32 -3.02
CA GLY A 36 5.70 8.12 -4.18
C GLY A 36 7.15 8.60 -4.18
N ASN A 37 7.86 8.48 -3.08
CA ASN A 37 9.24 8.92 -2.98
C ASN A 37 10.19 7.82 -3.44
N GLU A 38 10.66 7.93 -4.68
CA GLU A 38 11.57 6.93 -5.26
C GLU A 38 12.98 6.97 -4.67
N SER A 39 13.28 7.99 -3.87
CA SER A 39 14.59 8.12 -3.21
C SER A 39 14.71 7.30 -1.93
N LEU A 40 13.62 6.69 -1.47
CA LEU A 40 13.66 5.87 -0.27
C LEU A 40 14.57 4.65 -0.46
N ASP A 41 15.18 4.21 0.63
CA ASP A 41 16.04 3.02 0.61
C ASP A 41 15.20 1.76 0.66
N GLN A 42 15.00 1.14 -0.50
CA GLN A 42 14.21 -0.07 -0.61
C GLN A 42 14.78 -1.23 0.22
N ALA A 43 16.11 -1.31 0.31
CA ALA A 43 16.74 -2.37 1.10
C ALA A 43 16.40 -2.24 2.58
N SER A 44 16.39 -1.02 3.09
CA SER A 44 16.02 -0.76 4.48
C SER A 44 14.56 -1.14 4.75
N LEU A 45 13.66 -0.81 3.82
CA LEU A 45 12.26 -1.18 3.93
C LEU A 45 12.10 -2.70 3.89
N ARG A 46 12.86 -3.37 3.03
CA ARG A 46 12.83 -4.82 2.91
C ARG A 46 13.27 -5.49 4.21
N GLU A 47 14.28 -4.96 4.87
CA GLU A 47 14.71 -5.48 6.17
C GLU A 47 13.61 -5.40 7.22
N GLN A 48 12.85 -4.33 7.21
CA GLN A 48 11.77 -4.12 8.19
C GLN A 48 10.56 -4.99 7.89
N LEU A 49 10.27 -5.27 6.62
CA LEU A 49 9.04 -5.93 6.20
C LEU A 49 9.19 -7.42 5.87
N GLY A 50 10.36 -7.83 5.41
CA GLY A 50 10.60 -9.22 5.01
C GLY A 50 10.30 -9.45 3.52
N GLU A 51 10.21 -10.72 3.13
CA GLU A 51 10.15 -11.10 1.72
C GLU A 51 8.75 -11.11 1.10
N LYS A 52 7.71 -11.16 1.93
CA LYS A 52 6.33 -11.31 1.43
C LYS A 52 5.76 -10.04 0.83
N THR A 53 6.21 -8.90 1.33
CA THR A 53 5.63 -7.61 0.94
C THR A 53 6.17 -7.16 -0.41
N THR A 54 5.28 -6.77 -1.31
CA THR A 54 5.70 -6.10 -2.55
C THR A 54 5.93 -4.63 -2.22
N ILE A 55 7.10 -4.11 -2.58
CA ILE A 55 7.45 -2.71 -2.34
C ILE A 55 7.50 -1.98 -3.68
N VAL A 56 6.75 -0.88 -3.80
CA VAL A 56 6.72 -0.06 -5.01
C VAL A 56 7.01 1.39 -4.61
N LEU A 57 8.07 1.95 -5.17
CA LEU A 57 8.47 3.34 -4.91
C LEU A 57 8.43 4.15 -6.19
N GLY A 58 7.98 5.38 -6.09
CA GLY A 58 7.96 6.30 -7.22
C GLY A 58 6.65 6.27 -7.99
N GLU A 59 6.72 5.99 -9.28
CA GLU A 59 5.54 5.97 -10.14
C GLU A 59 4.60 4.82 -9.78
N PHE A 60 3.30 5.12 -9.70
CA PHE A 60 2.29 4.11 -9.37
C PHE A 60 1.99 3.25 -10.61
N PRO A 61 2.13 1.92 -10.52
CA PRO A 61 1.83 1.03 -11.64
C PRO A 61 0.31 0.96 -11.88
N GLU A 62 -0.14 1.40 -13.04
CA GLU A 62 -1.57 1.47 -13.35
C GLU A 62 -2.28 0.11 -13.28
N HIS A 63 -1.56 -0.98 -13.58
CA HIS A 63 -2.17 -2.31 -13.54
C HIS A 63 -2.70 -2.68 -12.14
N LEU A 64 -2.17 -2.06 -11.09
CA LEU A 64 -2.65 -2.31 -9.74
C LEU A 64 -4.10 -1.86 -9.55
N LEU A 65 -4.57 -0.88 -10.33
CA LEU A 65 -5.96 -0.43 -10.24
C LEU A 65 -6.95 -1.56 -10.54
N GLU A 66 -6.53 -2.53 -11.34
CA GLU A 66 -7.37 -3.68 -11.69
C GLU A 66 -7.32 -4.80 -10.65
N GLU A 67 -6.34 -4.76 -9.76
CA GLU A 67 -6.06 -5.86 -8.84
C GLU A 67 -6.39 -5.55 -7.38
N LEU A 68 -6.28 -4.29 -6.99
CA LEU A 68 -6.45 -3.90 -5.59
C LEU A 68 -7.90 -3.95 -5.14
N GLU A 69 -8.12 -4.38 -3.90
CA GLU A 69 -9.44 -4.41 -3.29
C GLU A 69 -9.59 -3.36 -2.19
N LEU A 70 -8.48 -3.00 -1.56
CA LEU A 70 -8.48 -2.06 -0.44
C LEU A 70 -7.19 -1.24 -0.47
N VAL A 71 -7.30 0.03 -0.13
CA VAL A 71 -6.13 0.91 0.07
C VAL A 71 -6.22 1.52 1.45
N VAL A 72 -5.15 1.40 2.21
CA VAL A 72 -5.01 2.00 3.53
C VAL A 72 -4.06 3.18 3.41
N LEU A 73 -4.54 4.38 3.74
CA LEU A 73 -3.71 5.58 3.69
C LEU A 73 -3.05 5.82 5.04
N SER A 74 -1.73 6.01 5.03
CA SER A 74 -1.03 6.44 6.23
C SER A 74 -1.41 7.87 6.57
N PRO A 75 -1.39 8.25 7.85
CA PRO A 75 -1.64 9.65 8.24
C PRO A 75 -0.69 10.59 7.50
N GLY A 76 -1.20 11.71 7.05
CA GLY A 76 -0.40 12.69 6.32
C GLY A 76 -0.44 12.55 4.81
N VAL A 77 -0.93 11.42 4.27
CA VAL A 77 -1.10 11.29 2.83
C VAL A 77 -2.36 12.06 2.42
N PRO A 78 -2.25 13.03 1.51
CA PRO A 78 -3.44 13.79 1.07
C PRO A 78 -4.44 12.87 0.38
N THR A 79 -5.72 13.04 0.72
CA THR A 79 -6.79 12.18 0.18
C THR A 79 -7.25 12.58 -1.21
N ASP A 80 -6.77 13.70 -1.71
CA ASP A 80 -7.16 14.24 -3.02
C ASP A 80 -6.08 14.10 -4.10
N LEU A 81 -5.06 13.28 -3.84
CA LEU A 81 -4.05 13.01 -4.88
C LEU A 81 -4.71 12.36 -6.09
N PRO A 82 -4.26 12.69 -7.31
CA PRO A 82 -4.83 12.10 -8.52
C PRO A 82 -4.87 10.57 -8.50
N VAL A 83 -3.84 9.92 -7.98
CA VAL A 83 -3.79 8.45 -7.92
C VAL A 83 -4.88 7.92 -6.99
N ILE A 84 -5.16 8.62 -5.89
CA ILE A 84 -6.20 8.18 -4.95
C ILE A 84 -7.58 8.36 -5.56
N LEU A 85 -7.79 9.45 -6.29
CA LEU A 85 -9.05 9.65 -7.01
C LEU A 85 -9.26 8.56 -8.05
N ALA A 86 -8.20 8.15 -8.76
CA ALA A 86 -8.27 7.06 -9.71
C ALA A 86 -8.63 5.73 -9.04
N MET A 87 -8.08 5.47 -7.86
CA MET A 87 -8.42 4.28 -7.08
C MET A 87 -9.91 4.24 -6.76
N LYS A 88 -10.45 5.37 -6.30
CA LYS A 88 -11.88 5.47 -5.98
C LYS A 88 -12.75 5.28 -7.21
N GLU A 89 -12.35 5.83 -8.35
CA GLU A 89 -13.08 5.66 -9.61
C GLU A 89 -13.12 4.20 -10.06
N HIS A 90 -12.11 3.42 -9.71
CA HIS A 90 -12.08 1.98 -10.01
C HIS A 90 -12.85 1.15 -8.99
N GLY A 91 -13.51 1.79 -8.04
CA GLY A 91 -14.30 1.07 -7.03
C GLY A 91 -13.47 0.47 -5.90
N ILE A 92 -12.20 0.85 -5.78
CA ILE A 92 -11.35 0.38 -4.70
C ILE A 92 -11.74 1.12 -3.42
N GLN A 93 -11.92 0.37 -2.33
CA GLN A 93 -12.20 0.97 -1.04
C GLN A 93 -10.95 1.64 -0.50
N VAL A 94 -11.05 2.91 -0.12
CA VAL A 94 -9.92 3.69 0.44
C VAL A 94 -10.27 4.09 1.86
N ILE A 95 -9.41 3.73 2.81
CA ILE A 95 -9.63 4.06 4.22
C ILE A 95 -8.41 4.73 4.85
#